data_d29fa2bc52c28f8f413423da4e93376f
#
_entry.id   d29fa2bc52c28f8f413423da4e93376f
#
_cell.length_a   1.000
_cell.length_b   1.000
_cell.length_c   1.000
_cell.angle_alpha   90.00
_cell.angle_beta   90.00
_cell.angle_gamma   90.00
#
_symmetry.space_group_name_H-M   'P 1'
#
loop_
_entity.id
_entity.type
_entity.pdbx_description
1 polymer ?
#
loop_
_entity_poly.entity_id
_entity_poly.type
_entity_poly.pdbx_seq_one_letter_code
_entity_poly.pdbx_strand_id
1 'polypeptide(L)'
;YCQGNGNMIPTTVDEVLEVLFKVISGLILASCLLRAGYGKPVGSAGAILGVSIGSVISLLYMIIYKRRHYSELSAPYTAGIHAPNDTPDDDELVDSAWKIVKDILSIGIPIAFGACIMAILNSVDSKLCMNRLQSAAGFSYYQAKVLYGVYGKAQTLFNLPAAFITPLTIAIVPEISGAIAKGANAAARKTSEDAMRISAVISLPMGVGLTVLAYPIMNVLYPNSNAAGPGLLAIMGAASFFVCTVLMENAILQASGHEKLTMVTMISGGLVKIIVNWFLVAQRSINIYGAPVGTLVSYVVMALMNYIFICVALRHRPKLFGIFARPLAASVLMGAAAWAIYGLCARFIG
;
A
#
# COMPACT_ATOMS: atom_id res chain seq x y z
N TYR A 1 16.41 -12.78 3.15
CA TYR A 1 17.60 -13.55 2.75
C TYR A 1 17.69 -13.64 1.22
N CYS A 2 16.70 -14.20 0.51
CA CYS A 2 16.71 -14.30 -0.97
C CYS A 2 16.80 -12.92 -1.63
N GLN A 3 16.04 -11.94 -1.16
CA GLN A 3 16.08 -10.56 -1.64
C GLN A 3 17.44 -9.89 -1.40
N GLY A 4 18.06 -10.13 -0.24
CA GLY A 4 19.40 -9.63 0.07
C GLY A 4 20.48 -10.19 -0.85
N ASN A 5 20.27 -11.39 -1.42
CA ASN A 5 21.14 -12.01 -2.41
C ASN A 5 20.77 -11.65 -3.87
N GLY A 6 19.87 -10.66 -4.08
CA GLY A 6 19.42 -10.23 -5.40
C GLY A 6 18.46 -11.20 -6.12
N ASN A 7 18.07 -12.31 -5.49
CA ASN A 7 17.13 -13.27 -6.07
C ASN A 7 15.70 -12.98 -5.60
N MET A 8 14.90 -12.32 -6.45
CA MET A 8 13.51 -11.96 -6.17
C MET A 8 12.51 -13.07 -6.53
N ILE A 9 12.91 -14.08 -7.31
CA ILE A 9 12.01 -15.11 -7.83
C ILE A 9 11.29 -15.88 -6.71
N PRO A 10 11.97 -16.39 -5.66
CA PRO A 10 11.31 -17.14 -4.61
C PRO A 10 10.27 -16.33 -3.84
N THR A 11 10.55 -15.06 -3.59
CA THR A 11 9.63 -14.16 -2.90
C THR A 11 8.40 -13.85 -3.74
N THR A 12 8.58 -13.63 -5.04
CA THR A 12 7.45 -13.38 -5.95
C THR A 12 6.55 -14.62 -6.08
N VAL A 13 7.15 -15.81 -6.18
CA VAL A 13 6.38 -17.07 -6.22
C VAL A 13 5.62 -17.29 -4.90
N ASP A 14 6.25 -16.97 -3.78
CA ASP A 14 5.66 -17.05 -2.45
C ASP A 14 4.42 -16.15 -2.32
N GLU A 15 4.53 -14.88 -2.73
CA GLU A 15 3.41 -13.94 -2.74
C GLU A 15 2.24 -14.39 -3.63
N VAL A 16 2.55 -14.93 -4.82
CA VAL A 16 1.53 -15.45 -5.73
C VAL A 16 0.81 -16.67 -5.13
N LEU A 17 1.56 -17.61 -4.54
CA LEU A 17 1.00 -18.79 -3.88
C LEU A 17 0.14 -18.38 -2.67
N GLU A 18 0.63 -17.45 -1.85
CA GLU A 18 -0.12 -16.93 -0.71
C GLU A 18 -1.47 -16.37 -1.13
N VAL A 19 -1.50 -15.50 -2.15
CA VAL A 19 -2.75 -14.89 -2.65
C VAL A 19 -3.69 -15.94 -3.25
N LEU A 20 -3.19 -16.86 -4.07
CA LEU A 20 -4.00 -17.92 -4.65
C LEU A 20 -4.67 -18.78 -3.58
N PHE A 21 -3.90 -19.24 -2.60
CA PHE A 21 -4.44 -20.10 -1.54
C PHE A 21 -5.35 -19.32 -0.57
N LYS A 22 -5.10 -18.05 -0.31
CA LYS A 22 -6.04 -17.18 0.43
C LYS A 22 -7.40 -17.13 -0.25
N VAL A 23 -7.44 -16.89 -1.56
CA VAL A 23 -8.70 -16.78 -2.31
C VAL A 23 -9.40 -18.13 -2.37
N ILE A 24 -8.71 -19.18 -2.78
CA ILE A 24 -9.30 -20.51 -2.96
C ILE A 24 -9.84 -21.04 -1.62
N SER A 25 -9.02 -21.07 -0.56
CA SER A 25 -9.43 -21.58 0.75
C SER A 25 -10.50 -20.71 1.41
N GLY A 26 -10.40 -19.37 1.26
CA GLY A 26 -11.40 -18.45 1.78
C GLY A 26 -12.78 -18.64 1.12
N LEU A 27 -12.84 -18.78 -0.21
CA LEU A 27 -14.08 -19.05 -0.94
C LEU A 27 -14.65 -20.42 -0.60
N ILE A 28 -13.82 -21.46 -0.52
CA ILE A 28 -14.28 -22.81 -0.17
C ILE A 28 -14.86 -22.82 1.24
N LEU A 29 -14.14 -22.30 2.24
CA LEU A 29 -14.60 -22.26 3.63
C LEU A 29 -15.87 -21.42 3.79
N ALA A 30 -15.91 -20.24 3.18
CA ALA A 30 -17.09 -19.39 3.24
C ALA A 30 -18.31 -20.09 2.62
N SER A 31 -18.16 -20.70 1.43
CA SER A 31 -19.27 -21.39 0.75
C SER A 31 -19.71 -22.65 1.49
N CYS A 32 -18.78 -23.44 2.04
CA CYS A 32 -19.11 -24.62 2.85
C CYS A 32 -19.90 -24.25 4.11
N LEU A 33 -19.45 -23.23 4.85
CA LEU A 33 -20.11 -22.78 6.07
C LEU A 33 -21.51 -22.20 5.80
N LEU A 34 -21.67 -21.45 4.70
CA LEU A 34 -22.98 -20.93 4.31
C LEU A 34 -23.92 -22.04 3.86
N ARG A 35 -23.45 -23.05 3.11
CA ARG A 35 -24.24 -24.23 2.69
C ARG A 35 -24.61 -25.11 3.88
N ALA A 36 -23.77 -25.18 4.90
CA ALA A 36 -24.05 -25.91 6.15
C ALA A 36 -25.09 -25.22 7.05
N GLY A 37 -25.67 -24.07 6.60
CA GLY A 37 -26.73 -23.37 7.33
C GLY A 37 -26.23 -22.38 8.39
N TYR A 38 -24.93 -22.19 8.53
CA TYR A 38 -24.40 -21.19 9.43
C TYR A 38 -24.64 -19.77 8.87
N GLY A 39 -24.96 -18.83 9.73
CA GLY A 39 -25.28 -17.46 9.34
C GLY A 39 -24.12 -16.71 8.65
N LYS A 40 -24.45 -15.57 7.99
CA LYS A 40 -23.46 -14.72 7.30
C LYS A 40 -22.21 -14.36 8.11
N PRO A 41 -22.28 -14.11 9.45
CA PRO A 41 -21.08 -13.83 10.26
C PRO A 41 -20.11 -15.01 10.31
N VAL A 42 -20.60 -16.25 10.37
CA VAL A 42 -19.75 -17.46 10.39
C VAL A 42 -19.13 -17.70 9.01
N GLY A 43 -19.88 -17.47 7.93
CA GLY A 43 -19.36 -17.52 6.57
C GLY A 43 -18.22 -16.51 6.34
N SER A 44 -18.34 -15.29 6.86
CA SER A 44 -17.28 -14.29 6.78
C SER A 44 -16.05 -14.67 7.63
N ALA A 45 -16.24 -15.29 8.79
CA ALA A 45 -15.14 -15.84 9.60
C ALA A 45 -14.38 -16.94 8.85
N GLY A 46 -15.09 -17.81 8.12
CA GLY A 46 -14.49 -18.82 7.24
C GLY A 46 -13.63 -18.20 6.13
N ALA A 47 -14.09 -17.11 5.53
CA ALA A 47 -13.29 -16.39 4.55
C ALA A 47 -11.97 -15.84 5.14
N ILE A 48 -12.02 -15.32 6.38
CA ILE A 48 -10.84 -14.82 7.10
C ILE A 48 -9.88 -15.96 7.46
N LEU A 49 -10.37 -17.14 7.84
CA LEU A 49 -9.53 -18.33 8.07
C LEU A 49 -8.75 -18.74 6.82
N GLY A 50 -9.32 -18.52 5.63
CA GLY A 50 -8.61 -18.73 4.36
C GLY A 50 -7.34 -17.90 4.23
N VAL A 51 -7.30 -16.69 4.81
CA VAL A 51 -6.08 -15.86 4.85
C VAL A 51 -4.98 -16.56 5.65
N SER A 52 -5.31 -17.11 6.81
CA SER A 52 -4.35 -17.85 7.66
C SER A 52 -3.82 -19.09 6.95
N ILE A 53 -4.66 -19.82 6.23
CA ILE A 53 -4.26 -21.00 5.44
C ILE A 53 -3.28 -20.59 4.34
N GLY A 54 -3.55 -19.51 3.61
CA GLY A 54 -2.66 -18.99 2.58
C GLY A 54 -1.27 -18.68 3.14
N SER A 55 -1.20 -18.00 4.28
CA SER A 55 0.07 -17.64 4.94
C SER A 55 0.83 -18.87 5.46
N VAL A 56 0.14 -19.92 5.92
CA VAL A 56 0.80 -21.19 6.32
C VAL A 56 1.41 -21.88 5.09
N ILE A 57 0.71 -21.93 3.96
CA ILE A 57 1.21 -22.53 2.72
C ILE A 57 2.44 -21.76 2.19
N SER A 58 2.40 -20.44 2.21
CA SER A 58 3.52 -19.57 1.89
C SER A 58 4.74 -19.90 2.77
N LEU A 59 4.56 -19.97 4.08
CA LEU A 59 5.62 -20.33 5.00
C LEU A 59 6.22 -21.72 4.70
N LEU A 60 5.38 -22.72 4.41
CA LEU A 60 5.83 -24.06 4.06
C LEU A 60 6.63 -24.04 2.75
N TYR A 61 6.19 -23.30 1.74
CA TYR A 61 6.93 -23.15 0.49
C TYR A 61 8.33 -22.57 0.74
N MET A 62 8.44 -21.49 1.51
CA MET A 62 9.73 -20.86 1.83
C MET A 62 10.66 -21.77 2.62
N ILE A 63 10.12 -22.58 3.56
CA ILE A 63 10.91 -23.57 4.31
C ILE A 63 11.44 -24.65 3.35
N ILE A 64 10.59 -25.17 2.46
CA ILE A 64 10.99 -26.20 1.48
C ILE A 64 12.04 -25.62 0.51
N TYR A 65 11.81 -24.41 0.01
CA TYR A 65 12.75 -23.72 -0.86
C TYR A 65 14.12 -23.55 -0.19
N LYS A 66 14.15 -23.04 1.05
CA LYS A 66 15.38 -22.91 1.84
C LYS A 66 16.11 -24.25 2.01
N ARG A 67 15.38 -25.33 2.32
CA ARG A 67 16.00 -26.67 2.49
C ARG A 67 16.60 -27.21 1.19
N ARG A 68 15.94 -26.98 0.06
CA ARG A 68 16.40 -27.48 -1.25
C ARG A 68 17.59 -26.71 -1.82
N HIS A 69 17.67 -25.40 -1.56
CA HIS A 69 18.71 -24.52 -2.09
C HIS A 69 19.68 -24.05 -0.99
N TYR A 70 19.82 -24.83 0.08
CA TYR A 70 20.64 -24.45 1.23
C TYR A 70 22.11 -24.20 0.86
N SER A 71 22.69 -25.02 -0.04
CA SER A 71 24.06 -24.89 -0.51
C SER A 71 24.28 -23.63 -1.36
N GLU A 72 23.30 -23.25 -2.17
CA GLU A 72 23.37 -22.02 -3.00
C GLU A 72 23.15 -20.77 -2.14
N LEU A 73 22.29 -20.89 -1.13
CA LEU A 73 21.97 -19.79 -0.22
C LEU A 73 23.07 -19.56 0.83
N SER A 74 23.82 -20.59 1.21
CA SER A 74 24.93 -20.50 2.17
C SER A 74 26.28 -20.13 1.53
N ALA A 75 26.35 -20.06 0.19
CA ALA A 75 27.54 -19.55 -0.47
C ALA A 75 27.75 -18.06 -0.10
N PRO A 76 28.95 -17.65 0.32
CA PRO A 76 29.20 -16.25 0.62
C PRO A 76 28.91 -15.41 -0.62
N TYR A 77 28.20 -14.30 -0.45
CA TYR A 77 27.89 -13.33 -1.51
C TYR A 77 29.18 -12.66 -1.96
N THR A 78 29.86 -13.29 -2.91
CA THR A 78 31.04 -12.74 -3.59
C THR A 78 30.62 -11.92 -4.82
N ALA A 79 29.64 -11.01 -4.68
CA ALA A 79 29.34 -10.06 -5.71
C ALA A 79 30.25 -8.85 -5.60
N GLY A 80 31.36 -8.92 -6.33
CA GLY A 80 32.00 -7.74 -6.91
C GLY A 80 32.63 -6.71 -5.98
N ILE A 81 33.02 -7.06 -4.78
CA ILE A 81 33.99 -6.26 -4.03
C ILE A 81 35.36 -6.83 -4.36
N HIS A 82 35.92 -6.36 -5.45
CA HIS A 82 37.38 -6.37 -5.58
C HIS A 82 37.91 -5.38 -4.53
N ALA A 83 38.19 -5.88 -3.34
CA ALA A 83 39.09 -5.20 -2.43
C ALA A 83 40.49 -5.22 -3.07
N PRO A 84 41.19 -4.08 -3.19
CA PRO A 84 42.60 -4.11 -3.54
C PRO A 84 43.33 -4.80 -2.37
N ASN A 85 44.02 -5.91 -2.67
CA ASN A 85 45.13 -6.53 -1.95
C ASN A 85 45.38 -6.11 -0.48
N ASP A 86 44.43 -6.40 0.40
CA ASP A 86 44.72 -6.49 1.82
C ASP A 86 44.45 -7.93 2.25
N THR A 87 45.48 -8.60 2.73
CA THR A 87 45.42 -9.89 3.36
C THR A 87 44.37 -9.84 4.47
N PRO A 88 43.39 -10.75 4.52
CA PRO A 88 42.45 -10.77 5.64
C PRO A 88 43.26 -11.08 6.92
N ASP A 89 43.27 -10.14 7.85
CA ASP A 89 43.49 -10.51 9.25
C ASP A 89 42.36 -11.43 9.66
N ASP A 90 42.68 -12.67 9.96
CA ASP A 90 41.73 -13.73 10.35
C ASP A 90 40.93 -13.41 11.63
N ASP A 91 41.09 -12.25 12.24
CA ASP A 91 40.39 -11.72 13.39
C ASP A 91 39.28 -10.72 13.06
N GLU A 92 39.04 -10.42 11.77
CA GLU A 92 37.93 -9.53 11.37
C GLU A 92 36.60 -10.28 11.32
N LEU A 93 35.96 -10.33 12.49
CA LEU A 93 34.54 -10.01 12.63
C LEU A 93 33.56 -11.09 12.18
N VAL A 94 33.56 -12.18 12.85
CA VAL A 94 32.24 -12.81 13.17
C VAL A 94 31.57 -11.87 14.18
N ASP A 95 30.83 -10.87 13.69
CA ASP A 95 29.98 -10.05 14.54
C ASP A 95 29.17 -10.99 15.45
N SER A 96 29.27 -10.79 16.76
CA SER A 96 28.53 -11.60 17.72
C SER A 96 27.08 -11.70 17.27
N ALA A 97 26.51 -12.90 17.21
CA ALA A 97 25.12 -13.13 16.82
C ALA A 97 24.16 -12.16 17.54
N TRP A 98 24.49 -11.77 18.76
CA TRP A 98 23.75 -10.79 19.53
C TRP A 98 23.84 -9.37 18.96
N LYS A 99 24.97 -8.97 18.40
CA LYS A 99 25.12 -7.65 17.72
C LYS A 99 24.26 -7.61 16.46
N ILE A 100 24.33 -8.67 15.64
CA ILE A 100 23.49 -8.80 14.44
C ILE A 100 22.00 -8.74 14.79
N VAL A 101 21.57 -9.47 15.81
CA VAL A 101 20.16 -9.45 16.29
C VAL A 101 19.77 -8.05 16.76
N LYS A 102 20.64 -7.36 17.50
CA LYS A 102 20.39 -6.00 17.98
C LYS A 102 20.25 -5.01 16.83
N ASP A 103 21.08 -5.13 15.80
CA ASP A 103 21.04 -4.26 14.63
C ASP A 103 19.78 -4.51 13.80
N ILE A 104 19.41 -5.77 13.57
CA ILE A 104 18.14 -6.12 12.92
C ILE A 104 16.94 -5.59 13.72
N LEU A 105 16.93 -5.75 15.04
CA LEU A 105 15.86 -5.25 15.89
C LEU A 105 15.81 -3.73 15.92
N SER A 106 16.95 -3.03 15.89
CA SER A 106 17.01 -1.57 15.89
C SER A 106 16.35 -0.94 14.66
N ILE A 107 16.39 -1.64 13.52
CA ILE A 107 15.74 -1.22 12.27
C ILE A 107 14.30 -1.77 12.19
N GLY A 108 14.12 -3.04 12.52
CA GLY A 108 12.84 -3.73 12.41
C GLY A 108 11.76 -3.24 13.38
N ILE A 109 12.14 -2.92 14.63
CA ILE A 109 11.18 -2.43 15.64
C ILE A 109 10.51 -1.12 15.22
N PRO A 110 11.21 -0.05 14.79
CA PRO A 110 10.57 1.18 14.33
C PRO A 110 9.61 0.96 13.16
N ILE A 111 9.99 0.11 12.20
CA ILE A 111 9.14 -0.19 11.03
C ILE A 111 7.89 -0.96 11.46
N ALA A 112 8.04 -2.00 12.28
CA ALA A 112 6.92 -2.79 12.82
C ALA A 112 6.00 -1.93 13.70
N PHE A 113 6.58 -1.06 14.54
CA PHE A 113 5.81 -0.14 15.38
C PHE A 113 5.01 0.86 14.55
N GLY A 114 5.61 1.41 13.48
CA GLY A 114 4.90 2.26 12.51
C GLY A 114 3.70 1.55 11.86
N ALA A 115 3.88 0.30 11.43
CA ALA A 115 2.80 -0.50 10.86
C ALA A 115 1.68 -0.80 11.89
N CYS A 116 2.04 -1.13 13.14
CA CYS A 116 1.07 -1.34 14.22
C CYS A 116 0.28 -0.07 14.53
N ILE A 117 0.95 1.10 14.60
CA ILE A 117 0.28 2.38 14.80
C ILE A 117 -0.73 2.65 13.70
N MET A 118 -0.39 2.41 12.42
CA MET A 118 -1.33 2.58 11.32
C MET A 118 -2.54 1.66 11.43
N ALA A 119 -2.35 0.40 11.85
CA ALA A 119 -3.46 -0.52 12.09
C ALA A 119 -4.39 -0.05 13.22
N ILE A 120 -3.81 0.47 14.30
CA ILE A 120 -4.55 1.06 15.43
C ILE A 120 -5.32 2.30 14.97
N LEU A 121 -4.66 3.23 14.26
CA LEU A 121 -5.28 4.44 13.74
C LEU A 121 -6.44 4.14 12.79
N ASN A 122 -6.31 3.13 11.91
CA ASN A 122 -7.40 2.68 11.06
C ASN A 122 -8.56 2.06 11.86
N SER A 123 -8.28 1.34 12.93
CA SER A 123 -9.31 0.78 13.82
C SER A 123 -10.04 1.86 14.61
N VAL A 124 -9.30 2.87 15.08
CA VAL A 124 -9.87 4.06 15.74
C VAL A 124 -10.74 4.83 14.77
N ASP A 125 -10.26 5.06 13.54
CA ASP A 125 -11.00 5.74 12.47
C ASP A 125 -12.31 5.02 12.13
N SER A 126 -12.29 3.70 12.02
CA SER A 126 -13.49 2.89 11.80
C SER A 126 -14.55 3.07 12.89
N LYS A 127 -14.15 2.97 14.17
CA LYS A 127 -15.03 3.20 15.31
C LYS A 127 -15.55 4.63 15.36
N LEU A 128 -14.68 5.59 15.06
CA LEU A 128 -15.00 7.01 15.03
C LEU A 128 -16.04 7.32 13.95
N CYS A 129 -15.86 6.84 12.72
CA CYS A 129 -16.81 7.01 11.64
C CYS A 129 -18.20 6.43 12.01
N MET A 130 -18.23 5.20 12.53
CA MET A 130 -19.48 4.57 12.97
C MET A 130 -20.18 5.36 14.08
N ASN A 131 -19.45 5.82 15.08
CA ASN A 131 -19.98 6.59 16.19
C ASN A 131 -20.49 7.95 15.73
N ARG A 132 -19.74 8.67 14.88
CA ARG A 132 -20.14 9.98 14.37
C ARG A 132 -21.35 9.93 13.46
N LEU A 133 -21.47 8.90 12.61
CA LEU A 133 -22.67 8.69 11.81
C LEU A 133 -23.93 8.51 12.68
N GLN A 134 -23.81 7.83 13.82
CA GLN A 134 -24.96 7.61 14.71
C GLN A 134 -25.22 8.81 15.62
N SER A 135 -24.22 9.28 16.36
CA SER A 135 -24.41 10.28 17.42
C SER A 135 -24.58 11.70 16.90
N ALA A 136 -23.91 12.08 15.81
CA ALA A 136 -23.91 13.44 15.30
C ALA A 136 -24.72 13.60 14.00
N ALA A 137 -24.57 12.69 13.04
CA ALA A 137 -25.31 12.75 11.79
C ALA A 137 -26.75 12.17 11.91
N GLY A 138 -27.09 11.48 13.00
CA GLY A 138 -28.44 11.02 13.32
C GLY A 138 -28.91 9.79 12.52
N PHE A 139 -27.98 8.98 12.00
CA PHE A 139 -28.32 7.72 11.33
C PHE A 139 -28.55 6.60 12.34
N SER A 140 -29.51 5.69 12.04
CA SER A 140 -29.67 4.47 12.82
C SER A 140 -28.43 3.58 12.71
N TYR A 141 -28.22 2.69 13.69
CA TYR A 141 -27.09 1.73 13.64
C TYR A 141 -27.04 0.94 12.34
N TYR A 142 -28.21 0.49 11.85
CA TYR A 142 -28.31 -0.27 10.61
C TYR A 142 -27.90 0.57 9.38
N GLN A 143 -28.37 1.79 9.29
CA GLN A 143 -28.04 2.72 8.20
C GLN A 143 -26.54 3.07 8.21
N ALA A 144 -25.99 3.38 9.38
CA ALA A 144 -24.54 3.65 9.53
C ALA A 144 -23.70 2.43 9.11
N LYS A 145 -24.12 1.21 9.48
CA LYS A 145 -23.45 -0.04 9.09
C LYS A 145 -23.50 -0.27 7.57
N VAL A 146 -24.63 0.00 6.93
CA VAL A 146 -24.77 -0.12 5.46
C VAL A 146 -23.85 0.90 4.76
N LEU A 147 -23.87 2.16 5.17
CA LEU A 147 -23.03 3.21 4.60
C LEU A 147 -21.54 2.91 4.78
N TYR A 148 -21.14 2.48 5.97
CA TYR A 148 -19.76 2.09 6.23
C TYR A 148 -19.33 0.85 5.43
N GLY A 149 -20.24 -0.12 5.23
CA GLY A 149 -20.01 -1.27 4.36
C GLY A 149 -19.78 -0.89 2.90
N VAL A 150 -20.52 0.11 2.40
CA VAL A 150 -20.30 0.65 1.03
C VAL A 150 -18.97 1.37 0.93
N TYR A 151 -18.57 2.12 1.96
CA TYR A 151 -17.24 2.71 2.04
C TYR A 151 -16.14 1.65 2.00
N GLY A 152 -16.31 0.53 2.72
CA GLY A 152 -15.37 -0.60 2.68
C GLY A 152 -15.23 -1.22 1.28
N LYS A 153 -16.32 -1.29 0.49
CA LYS A 153 -16.26 -1.73 -0.92
C LYS A 153 -15.41 -0.77 -1.78
N ALA A 154 -15.62 0.53 -1.63
CA ALA A 154 -14.82 1.55 -2.31
C ALA A 154 -13.35 1.49 -1.89
N GLN A 155 -13.07 1.22 -0.62
CA GLN A 155 -11.72 1.07 -0.08
C GLN A 155 -10.99 -0.14 -0.66
N THR A 156 -11.68 -1.23 -0.96
CA THR A 156 -11.08 -2.38 -1.64
C THR A 156 -10.56 -2.01 -3.02
N LEU A 157 -11.32 -1.23 -3.79
CA LEU A 157 -10.92 -0.77 -5.12
C LEU A 157 -9.82 0.31 -5.06
N PHE A 158 -9.86 1.17 -4.05
CA PHE A 158 -8.81 2.15 -3.78
C PHE A 158 -7.43 1.53 -3.57
N ASN A 159 -7.36 0.32 -3.03
CA ASN A 159 -6.09 -0.38 -2.79
C ASN A 159 -5.49 -1.02 -4.05
N LEU A 160 -6.23 -1.11 -5.17
CA LEU A 160 -5.74 -1.74 -6.40
C LEU A 160 -4.47 -1.07 -6.95
N PRO A 161 -4.39 0.28 -7.12
CA PRO A 161 -3.16 0.90 -7.59
C PRO A 161 -1.97 0.65 -6.66
N ALA A 162 -2.19 0.64 -5.35
CA ALA A 162 -1.14 0.37 -4.36
C ALA A 162 -0.55 -1.04 -4.51
N ALA A 163 -1.36 -2.04 -4.87
CA ALA A 163 -0.91 -3.41 -5.10
C ALA A 163 0.10 -3.51 -6.27
N PHE A 164 0.00 -2.63 -7.27
CA PHE A 164 0.98 -2.55 -8.37
C PHE A 164 2.26 -1.80 -7.98
N ILE A 165 2.16 -0.85 -7.06
CA ILE A 165 3.32 -0.06 -6.62
C ILE A 165 4.17 -0.81 -5.59
N THR A 166 3.57 -1.64 -4.73
CA THR A 166 4.29 -2.36 -3.67
C THR A 166 5.47 -3.19 -4.19
N PRO A 167 5.37 -4.02 -5.25
CA PRO A 167 6.52 -4.75 -5.79
C PRO A 167 7.63 -3.83 -6.30
N LEU A 168 7.27 -2.66 -6.85
CA LEU A 168 8.26 -1.68 -7.31
C LEU A 168 9.04 -1.10 -6.14
N THR A 169 8.40 -0.84 -5.00
CA THR A 169 9.09 -0.33 -3.81
C THR A 169 10.14 -1.32 -3.31
N ILE A 170 9.82 -2.61 -3.33
CA ILE A 170 10.74 -3.68 -2.92
C ILE A 170 11.98 -3.72 -3.83
N ALA A 171 11.80 -3.55 -5.15
CA ALA A 171 12.90 -3.58 -6.11
C ALA A 171 13.82 -2.34 -6.00
N ILE A 172 13.27 -1.18 -5.70
CA ILE A 172 13.98 0.10 -5.69
C ILE A 172 14.83 0.31 -4.41
N VAL A 173 14.39 -0.23 -3.28
CA VAL A 173 15.09 -0.06 -1.99
C VAL A 173 16.55 -0.53 -2.05
N PRO A 174 16.89 -1.74 -2.55
CA PRO A 174 18.29 -2.16 -2.63
C PRO A 174 19.12 -1.33 -3.61
N GLU A 175 18.52 -0.85 -4.70
CA GLU A 175 19.20 -0.03 -5.70
C GLU A 175 19.62 1.33 -5.12
N ILE A 176 18.71 2.01 -4.43
CA ILE A 176 18.99 3.31 -3.80
C ILE A 176 20.01 3.14 -2.67
N SER A 177 19.80 2.17 -1.76
CA SER A 177 20.70 1.95 -0.63
C SER A 177 22.09 1.54 -1.07
N GLY A 178 22.22 0.69 -2.12
CA GLY A 178 23.50 0.31 -2.72
C GLY A 178 24.23 1.49 -3.37
N ALA A 179 23.50 2.40 -4.03
CA ALA A 179 24.09 3.61 -4.59
C ALA A 179 24.61 4.57 -3.50
N ILE A 180 23.86 4.71 -2.40
CA ILE A 180 24.28 5.53 -1.25
C ILE A 180 25.50 4.93 -0.57
N ALA A 181 25.54 3.62 -0.35
CA ALA A 181 26.68 2.92 0.26
C ALA A 181 27.98 3.08 -0.55
N LYS A 182 27.87 3.16 -1.89
CA LYS A 182 29.01 3.43 -2.79
C LYS A 182 29.37 4.91 -2.90
N GLY A 183 28.71 5.81 -2.16
CA GLY A 183 28.92 7.25 -2.27
C GLY A 183 28.38 7.88 -3.57
N ALA A 184 27.68 7.11 -4.40
CA ALA A 184 27.14 7.54 -5.70
C ALA A 184 25.82 8.32 -5.54
N ASN A 185 25.83 9.41 -4.78
CA ASN A 185 24.65 10.20 -4.45
C ASN A 185 23.88 10.69 -5.69
N ALA A 186 24.56 10.98 -6.79
CA ALA A 186 23.91 11.39 -8.05
C ALA A 186 23.06 10.24 -8.64
N ALA A 187 23.55 9.00 -8.58
CA ALA A 187 22.79 7.82 -9.00
C ALA A 187 21.57 7.61 -8.10
N ALA A 188 21.74 7.64 -6.78
CA ALA A 188 20.64 7.50 -5.83
C ALA A 188 19.52 8.53 -6.06
N ARG A 189 19.86 9.79 -6.34
CA ARG A 189 18.91 10.86 -6.69
C ARG A 189 18.16 10.54 -7.98
N LYS A 190 18.88 10.13 -9.02
CA LYS A 190 18.28 9.78 -10.31
C LYS A 190 17.33 8.59 -10.17
N THR A 191 17.75 7.52 -9.53
CA THR A 191 16.89 6.35 -9.26
C THR A 191 15.65 6.74 -8.47
N SER A 192 15.76 7.63 -7.47
CA SER A 192 14.61 8.12 -6.72
C SER A 192 13.62 8.92 -7.59
N GLU A 193 14.11 9.79 -8.48
CA GLU A 193 13.26 10.53 -9.43
C GLU A 193 12.59 9.61 -10.45
N ASP A 194 13.31 8.63 -10.99
CA ASP A 194 12.79 7.65 -11.93
C ASP A 194 11.73 6.76 -11.25
N ALA A 195 11.94 6.38 -10.00
CA ALA A 195 10.98 5.64 -9.18
C ALA A 195 9.67 6.42 -8.98
N MET A 196 9.76 7.69 -8.59
CA MET A 196 8.58 8.56 -8.46
C MET A 196 7.85 8.73 -9.80
N ARG A 197 8.58 8.82 -10.91
CA ARG A 197 8.00 8.92 -12.26
C ARG A 197 7.27 7.64 -12.65
N ILE A 198 7.86 6.46 -12.42
CA ILE A 198 7.21 5.17 -12.69
C ILE A 198 5.94 5.03 -11.85
N SER A 199 6.02 5.36 -10.55
CA SER A 199 4.85 5.37 -9.68
C SER A 199 3.75 6.28 -10.23
N ALA A 200 4.08 7.49 -10.70
CA ALA A 200 3.11 8.42 -11.27
C ALA A 200 2.46 7.91 -12.57
N VAL A 201 3.26 7.30 -13.46
CA VAL A 201 2.78 6.74 -14.74
C VAL A 201 1.78 5.61 -14.52
N ILE A 202 1.91 4.84 -13.44
CA ILE A 202 1.00 3.74 -13.10
C ILE A 202 -0.20 4.26 -12.30
N SER A 203 0.05 5.04 -11.26
CA SER A 203 -1.00 5.41 -10.30
C SER A 203 -1.97 6.48 -10.82
N LEU A 204 -1.50 7.44 -11.64
CA LEU A 204 -2.37 8.49 -12.18
C LEU A 204 -3.45 7.96 -13.11
N PRO A 205 -3.14 7.12 -14.15
CA PRO A 205 -4.19 6.56 -14.98
C PRO A 205 -5.18 5.69 -14.19
N MET A 206 -4.69 4.90 -13.23
CA MET A 206 -5.55 4.07 -12.39
C MET A 206 -6.46 4.92 -11.48
N GLY A 207 -5.90 5.94 -10.83
CA GLY A 207 -6.66 6.86 -9.98
C GLY A 207 -7.71 7.65 -10.76
N VAL A 208 -7.34 8.20 -11.92
CA VAL A 208 -8.29 8.91 -12.82
C VAL A 208 -9.35 7.94 -13.34
N GLY A 209 -8.96 6.72 -13.73
CA GLY A 209 -9.90 5.69 -14.17
C GLY A 209 -10.92 5.33 -13.08
N LEU A 210 -10.48 5.10 -11.85
CA LEU A 210 -11.37 4.84 -10.71
C LEU A 210 -12.29 6.02 -10.41
N THR A 211 -11.81 7.25 -10.57
CA THR A 211 -12.60 8.46 -10.35
C THR A 211 -13.68 8.64 -11.42
N VAL A 212 -13.29 8.57 -12.69
CA VAL A 212 -14.17 8.85 -13.82
C VAL A 212 -15.17 7.72 -14.06
N LEU A 213 -14.73 6.49 -13.93
CA LEU A 213 -15.56 5.30 -14.11
C LEU A 213 -16.14 4.75 -12.80
N ALA A 214 -16.17 5.55 -11.74
CA ALA A 214 -16.67 5.13 -10.42
C ALA A 214 -18.09 4.55 -10.48
N TYR A 215 -18.99 5.17 -11.25
CA TYR A 215 -20.36 4.73 -11.40
C TYR A 215 -20.47 3.34 -12.07
N PRO A 216 -19.95 3.13 -13.29
CA PRO A 216 -20.04 1.81 -13.92
C PRO A 216 -19.27 0.73 -13.14
N ILE A 217 -18.11 1.04 -12.56
CA ILE A 217 -17.32 0.09 -11.76
C ILE A 217 -18.14 -0.40 -10.56
N MET A 218 -18.73 0.52 -9.80
CA MET A 218 -19.52 0.15 -8.62
C MET A 218 -20.77 -0.64 -8.99
N ASN A 219 -21.44 -0.30 -10.10
CA ASN A 219 -22.64 -1.02 -10.52
C ASN A 219 -22.33 -2.43 -11.05
N VAL A 220 -21.21 -2.62 -11.74
CA VAL A 220 -20.82 -3.95 -12.26
C VAL A 220 -20.34 -4.85 -11.13
N LEU A 221 -19.44 -4.34 -10.27
CA LEU A 221 -18.84 -5.16 -9.22
C LEU A 221 -19.73 -5.34 -7.98
N TYR A 222 -20.56 -4.36 -7.69
CA TYR A 222 -21.45 -4.36 -6.53
C TYR A 222 -22.87 -3.95 -6.90
N PRO A 223 -23.56 -4.76 -7.73
CA PRO A 223 -24.94 -4.47 -8.12
C PRO A 223 -25.82 -4.31 -6.88
N ASN A 224 -26.78 -3.41 -6.93
CA ASN A 224 -27.68 -3.06 -5.80
C ASN A 224 -26.94 -2.45 -4.57
N SER A 225 -25.77 -1.89 -4.76
CA SER A 225 -25.11 -1.12 -3.71
C SER A 225 -25.85 0.22 -3.48
N ASN A 226 -25.70 0.80 -2.27
CA ASN A 226 -26.27 2.10 -1.95
C ASN A 226 -25.77 3.17 -2.94
N ALA A 227 -26.63 4.13 -3.27
CA ALA A 227 -26.36 5.24 -4.20
C ALA A 227 -25.11 6.09 -3.83
N ALA A 228 -24.63 6.03 -2.58
CA ALA A 228 -23.41 6.68 -2.15
C ALA A 228 -22.13 6.05 -2.74
N GLY A 229 -22.17 4.78 -3.18
CA GLY A 229 -21.01 4.01 -3.60
C GLY A 229 -20.15 4.68 -4.68
N PRO A 230 -20.73 5.10 -5.81
CA PRO A 230 -19.98 5.77 -6.88
C PRO A 230 -19.25 7.03 -6.42
N GLY A 231 -19.92 7.88 -5.63
CA GLY A 231 -19.30 9.10 -5.11
C GLY A 231 -18.15 8.82 -4.14
N LEU A 232 -18.30 7.81 -3.28
CA LEU A 232 -17.23 7.37 -2.38
C LEU A 232 -16.02 6.87 -3.18
N LEU A 233 -16.25 6.05 -4.21
CA LEU A 233 -15.18 5.54 -5.07
C LEU A 233 -14.50 6.65 -5.86
N ALA A 234 -15.23 7.65 -6.34
CA ALA A 234 -14.66 8.77 -7.07
C ALA A 234 -13.65 9.56 -6.22
N ILE A 235 -13.98 9.85 -4.96
CA ILE A 235 -13.05 10.53 -4.04
C ILE A 235 -11.85 9.61 -3.70
N MET A 236 -12.10 8.32 -3.48
CA MET A 236 -11.06 7.34 -3.20
C MET A 236 -10.14 7.12 -4.40
N GLY A 237 -10.65 7.20 -5.64
CA GLY A 237 -9.85 7.17 -6.86
C GLY A 237 -8.82 8.30 -6.91
N ALA A 238 -9.22 9.52 -6.58
CA ALA A 238 -8.29 10.64 -6.44
C ALA A 238 -7.26 10.41 -5.32
N ALA A 239 -7.69 9.84 -4.18
CA ALA A 239 -6.80 9.52 -3.06
C ALA A 239 -5.80 8.41 -3.40
N SER A 240 -6.13 7.48 -4.32
CA SER A 240 -5.28 6.35 -4.68
C SER A 240 -3.94 6.77 -5.31
N PHE A 241 -3.91 7.88 -6.03
CA PHE A 241 -2.66 8.47 -6.51
C PHE A 241 -1.73 8.87 -5.35
N PHE A 242 -2.28 9.54 -4.35
CA PHE A 242 -1.47 9.99 -3.21
C PHE A 242 -0.98 8.83 -2.34
N VAL A 243 -1.77 7.76 -2.16
CA VAL A 243 -1.27 6.58 -1.43
C VAL A 243 -0.10 5.94 -2.16
N CYS A 244 -0.16 5.82 -3.48
CA CYS A 244 0.94 5.29 -4.29
C CYS A 244 2.19 6.16 -4.20
N THR A 245 2.03 7.48 -4.22
CA THR A 245 3.12 8.45 -4.02
C THR A 245 3.76 8.26 -2.64
N VAL A 246 2.95 8.20 -1.57
CA VAL A 246 3.44 7.98 -0.20
C VAL A 246 4.17 6.64 -0.05
N LEU A 247 3.68 5.56 -0.67
CA LEU A 247 4.36 4.26 -0.65
C LEU A 247 5.75 4.35 -1.27
N MET A 248 5.87 5.01 -2.42
CA MET A 248 7.15 5.19 -3.09
C MET A 248 8.09 6.10 -2.29
N GLU A 249 7.59 7.21 -1.76
CA GLU A 249 8.37 8.13 -0.93
C GLU A 249 8.86 7.48 0.36
N ASN A 250 8.03 6.65 1.00
CA ASN A 250 8.42 5.86 2.16
C ASN A 250 9.56 4.90 1.82
N ALA A 251 9.50 4.22 0.67
CA ALA A 251 10.55 3.32 0.22
C ALA A 251 11.88 4.08 -0.01
N ILE A 252 11.83 5.28 -0.60
CA ILE A 252 13.01 6.14 -0.82
C ILE A 252 13.60 6.58 0.54
N LEU A 253 12.79 7.00 1.50
CA LEU A 253 13.25 7.40 2.84
C LEU A 253 13.87 6.22 3.59
N GLN A 254 13.24 5.04 3.56
CA GLN A 254 13.78 3.82 4.16
C GLN A 254 15.11 3.42 3.52
N ALA A 255 15.19 3.42 2.18
CA ALA A 255 16.43 3.13 1.45
C ALA A 255 17.56 4.12 1.75
N SER A 256 17.21 5.34 2.18
CA SER A 256 18.15 6.40 2.56
C SER A 256 18.53 6.35 4.05
N GLY A 257 18.09 5.34 4.82
CA GLY A 257 18.37 5.21 6.26
C GLY A 257 17.57 6.18 7.14
N HIS A 258 16.45 6.70 6.63
CA HIS A 258 15.59 7.66 7.34
C HIS A 258 14.21 7.07 7.67
N GLU A 259 14.15 5.78 8.05
CA GLU A 259 12.91 5.05 8.37
C GLU A 259 12.11 5.69 9.52
N LYS A 260 12.79 6.38 10.46
CA LYS A 260 12.11 7.10 11.56
C LYS A 260 11.25 8.25 11.06
N LEU A 261 11.65 8.92 9.98
CA LEU A 261 10.87 10.00 9.39
C LEU A 261 9.58 9.47 8.77
N THR A 262 9.63 8.28 8.16
CA THR A 262 8.45 7.58 7.64
C THR A 262 7.42 7.32 8.76
N MET A 263 7.89 6.91 9.94
CA MET A 263 7.00 6.71 11.10
C MET A 263 6.31 8.01 11.52
N VAL A 264 7.07 9.12 11.56
CA VAL A 264 6.50 10.45 11.90
C VAL A 264 5.44 10.88 10.91
N THR A 265 5.67 10.70 9.60
CA THR A 265 4.67 11.05 8.58
C THR A 265 3.42 10.20 8.65
N MET A 266 3.56 8.89 8.91
CA MET A 266 2.42 7.98 9.08
C MET A 266 1.56 8.36 10.28
N ILE A 267 2.17 8.67 11.43
CA ILE A 267 1.45 9.11 12.63
C ILE A 267 0.74 10.43 12.35
N SER A 268 1.44 11.40 11.77
CA SER A 268 0.87 12.72 11.44
C SER A 268 -0.32 12.60 10.50
N GLY A 269 -0.19 11.79 9.44
CA GLY A 269 -1.27 11.53 8.50
C GLY A 269 -2.47 10.84 9.16
N GLY A 270 -2.21 9.84 10.02
CA GLY A 270 -3.28 9.17 10.77
C GLY A 270 -4.03 10.12 11.71
N LEU A 271 -3.32 11.01 12.40
CA LEU A 271 -3.94 12.04 13.24
C LEU A 271 -4.78 13.02 12.40
N VAL A 272 -4.24 13.50 11.28
CA VAL A 272 -4.99 14.38 10.36
C VAL A 272 -6.26 13.68 9.88
N LYS A 273 -6.20 12.41 9.50
CA LYS A 273 -7.37 11.61 9.10
C LYS A 273 -8.44 11.58 10.20
N ILE A 274 -8.04 11.30 11.43
CA ILE A 274 -8.95 11.25 12.58
C ILE A 274 -9.61 12.62 12.79
N ILE A 275 -8.83 13.71 12.77
CA ILE A 275 -9.35 15.06 12.97
C ILE A 275 -10.34 15.43 11.87
N VAL A 276 -9.98 15.22 10.60
CA VAL A 276 -10.85 15.55 9.47
C VAL A 276 -12.14 14.72 9.52
N ASN A 277 -12.04 13.43 9.80
CA ASN A 277 -13.20 12.54 9.91
C ASN A 277 -14.10 12.92 11.10
N TRP A 278 -13.52 13.38 12.21
CA TRP A 278 -14.28 13.84 13.35
C TRP A 278 -15.24 14.99 13.02
N PHE A 279 -14.80 15.93 12.19
CA PHE A 279 -15.60 17.10 11.80
C PHE A 279 -16.52 16.80 10.61
N LEU A 280 -16.02 16.13 9.55
CA LEU A 280 -16.78 15.97 8.31
C LEU A 280 -17.85 14.89 8.41
N VAL A 281 -17.55 13.75 9.05
CA VAL A 281 -18.53 12.65 9.19
C VAL A 281 -19.68 13.03 10.14
N ALA A 282 -19.43 13.96 11.05
CA ALA A 282 -20.45 14.50 11.96
C ALA A 282 -21.54 15.33 11.26
N GLN A 283 -21.23 15.90 10.10
CA GLN A 283 -22.16 16.73 9.36
C GLN A 283 -23.15 15.87 8.57
N ARG A 284 -24.45 16.05 8.80
CA ARG A 284 -25.51 15.28 8.15
C ARG A 284 -25.52 15.40 6.62
N SER A 285 -25.09 16.56 6.08
CA SER A 285 -24.98 16.83 4.64
C SER A 285 -23.84 16.10 3.97
N ILE A 286 -22.71 15.90 4.67
CA ILE A 286 -21.49 15.24 4.18
C ILE A 286 -21.53 13.75 4.54
N ASN A 287 -21.92 13.41 5.77
CA ASN A 287 -22.03 12.06 6.32
C ASN A 287 -20.84 11.15 5.98
N ILE A 288 -21.05 9.97 5.40
CA ILE A 288 -20.02 8.98 5.08
C ILE A 288 -18.98 9.51 4.05
N TYR A 289 -19.30 10.51 3.22
CA TYR A 289 -18.34 11.11 2.28
C TYR A 289 -17.19 11.80 3.00
N GLY A 290 -17.33 12.17 4.26
CA GLY A 290 -16.24 12.68 5.07
C GLY A 290 -15.06 11.71 5.21
N ALA A 291 -15.33 10.39 5.25
CA ALA A 291 -14.29 9.38 5.43
C ALA A 291 -13.28 9.30 4.25
N PRO A 292 -13.71 9.23 2.96
CA PRO A 292 -12.78 9.29 1.86
C PRO A 292 -12.09 10.66 1.72
N VAL A 293 -12.77 11.77 2.07
CA VAL A 293 -12.13 13.09 2.09
C VAL A 293 -11.04 13.15 3.14
N GLY A 294 -11.27 12.63 4.35
CA GLY A 294 -10.26 12.54 5.38
C GLY A 294 -9.06 11.67 4.96
N THR A 295 -9.33 10.59 4.25
CA THR A 295 -8.28 9.74 3.66
C THR A 295 -7.46 10.51 2.61
N LEU A 296 -8.11 11.23 1.70
CA LEU A 296 -7.44 12.05 0.69
C LEU A 296 -6.54 13.11 1.35
N VAL A 297 -7.09 13.90 2.27
CA VAL A 297 -6.34 14.97 2.97
C VAL A 297 -5.15 14.39 3.73
N SER A 298 -5.34 13.28 4.43
CA SER A 298 -4.29 12.57 5.15
C SER A 298 -3.12 12.19 4.23
N TYR A 299 -3.39 11.54 3.10
CA TYR A 299 -2.34 11.14 2.16
C TYR A 299 -1.68 12.33 1.46
N VAL A 300 -2.40 13.41 1.20
CA VAL A 300 -1.81 14.67 0.69
C VAL A 300 -0.82 15.23 1.69
N VAL A 301 -1.19 15.31 2.98
CA VAL A 301 -0.28 15.80 4.04
C VAL A 301 0.93 14.88 4.17
N MET A 302 0.74 13.55 4.15
CA MET A 302 1.85 12.60 4.21
C MET A 302 2.80 12.75 3.02
N ALA A 303 2.29 12.87 1.80
CA ALA A 303 3.09 13.07 0.59
C ALA A 303 3.91 14.37 0.67
N LEU A 304 3.30 15.46 1.10
CA LEU A 304 4.01 16.74 1.27
C LEU A 304 5.12 16.65 2.33
N MET A 305 4.86 16.01 3.46
CA MET A 305 5.86 15.82 4.51
C MET A 305 7.01 14.92 4.02
N ASN A 306 6.69 13.80 3.39
CA ASN A 306 7.69 12.88 2.83
C ASN A 306 8.54 13.57 1.77
N TYR A 307 7.94 14.36 0.87
CA TYR A 307 8.68 15.13 -0.11
C TYR A 307 9.69 16.07 0.55
N ILE A 308 9.29 16.80 1.59
CA ILE A 308 10.18 17.69 2.34
C ILE A 308 11.34 16.89 2.95
N PHE A 309 11.05 15.75 3.56
CA PHE A 309 12.07 14.88 4.16
C PHE A 309 13.03 14.28 3.12
N ILE A 310 12.53 13.88 1.94
CA ILE A 310 13.37 13.43 0.82
C ILE A 310 14.31 14.54 0.36
N CYS A 311 13.81 15.80 0.25
CA CYS A 311 14.64 16.94 -0.11
C CYS A 311 15.80 17.14 0.88
N VAL A 312 15.56 16.93 2.16
CA VAL A 312 16.58 17.04 3.22
C VAL A 312 17.51 15.83 3.19
N ALA A 313 16.99 14.61 3.13
CA ALA A 313 17.76 13.37 3.17
C ALA A 313 18.73 13.24 1.98
N LEU A 314 18.23 13.47 0.78
CA LEU A 314 19.04 13.38 -0.44
C LEU A 314 19.79 14.68 -0.78
N ARG A 315 19.60 15.75 -0.01
CA ARG A 315 20.12 17.09 -0.31
C ARG A 315 19.87 17.51 -1.76
N HIS A 316 18.67 17.21 -2.25
CA HIS A 316 18.25 17.45 -3.63
C HIS A 316 16.74 17.71 -3.67
N ARG A 317 16.31 18.59 -4.59
CA ARG A 317 14.89 18.88 -4.79
C ARG A 317 14.42 18.24 -6.09
N PRO A 318 13.73 17.08 -6.03
CA PRO A 318 13.15 16.46 -7.22
C PRO A 318 12.20 17.44 -7.92
N LYS A 319 12.27 17.51 -9.25
CA LYS A 319 11.42 18.44 -10.03
C LYS A 319 10.02 17.83 -10.19
N LEU A 320 9.15 17.99 -9.19
CA LEU A 320 7.80 17.42 -9.16
C LEU A 320 7.00 17.71 -10.44
N PHE A 321 7.07 18.94 -10.96
CA PHE A 321 6.38 19.31 -12.19
C PHE A 321 6.83 18.46 -13.37
N GLY A 322 8.14 18.22 -13.52
CA GLY A 322 8.69 17.37 -14.57
C GLY A 322 8.33 15.90 -14.44
N ILE A 323 8.09 15.44 -13.20
CA ILE A 323 7.73 14.06 -12.88
C ILE A 323 6.24 13.82 -13.13
N PHE A 324 5.38 14.69 -12.62
CA PHE A 324 3.92 14.47 -12.59
C PHE A 324 3.14 15.09 -13.75
N ALA A 325 3.59 16.19 -14.35
CA ALA A 325 2.79 16.95 -15.33
C ALA A 325 2.44 16.13 -16.58
N ARG A 326 3.41 15.40 -17.16
CA ARG A 326 3.16 14.60 -18.37
C ARG A 326 2.25 13.39 -18.09
N PRO A 327 2.48 12.56 -17.06
CA PRO A 327 1.57 11.47 -16.70
C PRO A 327 0.17 11.99 -16.34
N LEU A 328 0.05 13.12 -15.65
CA LEU A 328 -1.23 13.73 -15.31
C LEU A 328 -2.01 14.16 -16.56
N ALA A 329 -1.37 14.87 -17.49
CA ALA A 329 -2.02 15.29 -18.74
C ALA A 329 -2.52 14.09 -19.55
N ALA A 330 -1.68 13.04 -19.70
CA ALA A 330 -2.06 11.81 -20.37
C ALA A 330 -3.23 11.11 -19.68
N SER A 331 -3.22 11.05 -18.35
CA SER A 331 -4.27 10.41 -17.55
C SER A 331 -5.59 11.17 -17.62
N VAL A 332 -5.56 12.50 -17.64
CA VAL A 332 -6.77 13.33 -17.83
C VAL A 332 -7.37 13.12 -19.23
N LEU A 333 -6.53 13.08 -20.28
CA LEU A 333 -6.99 12.77 -21.64
C LEU A 333 -7.60 11.38 -21.73
N MET A 334 -6.96 10.38 -21.13
CA MET A 334 -7.49 9.02 -21.03
C MET A 334 -8.85 9.00 -20.28
N GLY A 335 -8.95 9.70 -19.16
CA GLY A 335 -10.19 9.80 -18.39
C GLY A 335 -11.32 10.45 -19.17
N ALA A 336 -11.03 11.56 -19.90
CA ALA A 336 -11.99 12.23 -20.75
C ALA A 336 -12.48 11.31 -21.90
N ALA A 337 -11.56 10.59 -22.55
CA ALA A 337 -11.91 9.61 -23.57
C ALA A 337 -12.78 8.47 -23.00
N ALA A 338 -12.41 7.91 -21.87
CA ALA A 338 -13.17 6.85 -21.20
C ALA A 338 -14.58 7.30 -20.82
N TRP A 339 -14.72 8.52 -20.28
CA TRP A 339 -16.02 9.11 -19.96
C TRP A 339 -16.89 9.31 -21.21
N ALA A 340 -16.30 9.84 -22.30
CA ALA A 340 -17.00 10.05 -23.56
C ALA A 340 -17.47 8.72 -24.16
N ILE A 341 -16.60 7.71 -24.20
CA ILE A 341 -16.93 6.36 -24.71
C ILE A 341 -18.06 5.75 -23.87
N TYR A 342 -17.93 5.81 -22.53
CA TYR A 342 -18.98 5.32 -21.64
C TYR A 342 -20.32 6.01 -21.87
N GLY A 343 -20.32 7.35 -22.03
CA GLY A 343 -21.52 8.13 -22.31
C GLY A 343 -22.17 7.80 -23.66
N LEU A 344 -21.34 7.51 -24.69
CA LEU A 344 -21.82 7.04 -25.99
C LEU A 344 -22.43 5.62 -25.87
N CYS A 345 -21.72 4.68 -25.25
CA CYS A 345 -22.21 3.32 -25.06
C CYS A 345 -23.51 3.27 -24.26
N ALA A 346 -23.63 4.08 -23.21
CA ALA A 346 -24.84 4.17 -22.41
C ALA A 346 -26.06 4.73 -23.17
N ARG A 347 -25.84 5.52 -24.24
CA ARG A 347 -26.92 6.01 -25.13
C ARG A 347 -27.35 5.00 -26.17
N PHE A 348 -26.46 4.05 -26.54
CA PHE A 348 -26.78 3.04 -27.59
C PHE A 348 -27.27 1.72 -27.02
N ILE A 349 -26.96 1.40 -25.76
CA ILE A 349 -27.28 0.12 -25.13
C ILE A 349 -28.42 0.26 -24.10
N GLY A 350 -28.69 1.46 -23.57
CA GLY A 350 -29.82 1.78 -22.68
C GLY A 350 -30.92 2.45 -23.43
#